data_9d3e41b10a2e20292cb0ebb3da5e7db0
#
_entry.id   9d3e41b10a2e20292cb0ebb3da5e7db0
#
_cell.length_a   1.000
_cell.length_b   1.000
_cell.length_c   1.000
_cell.angle_alpha   90.00
_cell.angle_beta   90.00
_cell.angle_gamma   90.00
#
_symmetry.space_group_name_H-M   'P 1'
#
loop_
_entity.id
_entity.type
_entity.pdbx_description
1 polymer ?
#
loop_
_entity_poly.entity_id
_entity_poly.type
_entity_poly.pdbx_seq_one_letter_code
_entity_poly.pdbx_strand_id
1 'polypeptide(L)'
;RFMLRRARFKIDYLYSGDKMPIVFFALQVDATERGVVVRDMYGQLIDHKWKKISLFMGLFAKPFGFETNLSSGSRESPERGRMNQILFPRERDMGVMLNYHSLLNQGAWYDKIKVSVGLFNGSGLYTTSEQDNYKDIITRIQYLQLKLSPKLSLSAAASGYLGAIRSNNEQVYKFKNTGLSSTNETSNIGKRIDRKYYGADIQLKLKHAWGASEIRGEFIKGVQ
;
A
#
# COMPACT_ATOMS: atom_id res chain seq x y z
N ARG A 1 -31.97 11.33 0.61
CA ARG A 1 -31.03 12.42 0.89
C ARG A 1 -29.88 12.34 -0.12
N PHE A 2 -29.62 13.42 -0.84
CA PHE A 2 -28.43 13.57 -1.65
C PHE A 2 -27.26 13.93 -0.74
N MET A 3 -26.11 13.32 -0.95
CA MET A 3 -24.90 13.56 -0.14
C MET A 3 -23.66 13.49 -1.01
N LEU A 4 -22.67 14.32 -0.71
CA LEU A 4 -21.37 14.26 -1.33
C LEU A 4 -20.55 13.14 -0.66
N ARG A 5 -20.46 11.99 -1.30
CA ARG A 5 -19.68 10.89 -0.76
C ARG A 5 -18.18 11.15 -0.82
N ARG A 6 -17.71 11.71 -1.95
CA ARG A 6 -16.30 12.02 -2.17
C ARG A 6 -16.13 12.98 -3.33
N ALA A 7 -15.40 14.07 -3.10
CA ALA A 7 -14.80 14.89 -4.14
C ALA A 7 -13.28 14.83 -3.95
N ARG A 8 -12.55 14.63 -5.03
CA ARG A 8 -11.09 14.48 -4.98
C ARG A 8 -10.44 15.52 -5.85
N PHE A 9 -9.48 16.24 -5.27
CA PHE A 9 -8.61 17.16 -5.96
C PHE A 9 -7.18 16.64 -5.88
N LYS A 10 -6.47 16.61 -7.02
CA LYS A 10 -5.10 16.14 -7.11
C LYS A 10 -4.28 17.11 -7.93
N ILE A 11 -3.11 17.46 -7.42
CA ILE A 11 -2.08 18.24 -8.13
C ILE A 11 -0.85 17.35 -8.23
N ASP A 12 -0.35 17.20 -9.44
CA ASP A 12 0.91 16.54 -9.72
C ASP A 12 1.86 17.58 -10.35
N TYR A 13 3.07 17.66 -9.83
CA TYR A 13 4.13 18.49 -10.37
C TYR A 13 5.33 17.63 -10.74
N LEU A 14 5.80 17.74 -11.97
CA LEU A 14 6.95 17.02 -12.48
C LEU A 14 8.02 18.00 -12.97
N TYR A 15 9.21 17.88 -12.40
CA TYR A 15 10.40 18.56 -12.90
C TYR A 15 11.38 17.54 -13.46
N SER A 16 11.83 17.76 -14.70
CA SER A 16 12.79 16.90 -15.38
C SER A 16 13.87 17.77 -16.02
N GLY A 17 15.09 17.69 -15.49
CA GLY A 17 16.28 18.34 -16.05
C GLY A 17 17.23 17.35 -16.69
N ASP A 18 18.11 17.81 -17.57
CA ASP A 18 19.01 16.93 -18.36
C ASP A 18 20.09 16.24 -17.53
N LYS A 19 20.46 16.79 -16.38
CA LYS A 19 21.55 16.29 -15.52
C LYS A 19 21.14 16.10 -14.04
N MET A 20 19.89 16.35 -13.69
CA MET A 20 19.39 16.27 -12.32
C MET A 20 18.40 15.10 -12.15
N PRO A 21 18.23 14.55 -10.95
CA PRO A 21 17.15 13.62 -10.70
C PRO A 21 15.81 14.20 -11.15
N ILE A 22 14.94 13.34 -11.68
CA ILE A 22 13.56 13.74 -11.98
C ILE A 22 12.84 13.86 -10.64
N VAL A 23 12.27 15.03 -10.39
CA VAL A 23 11.51 15.31 -9.16
C VAL A 23 10.03 15.28 -9.47
N PHE A 24 9.30 14.46 -8.78
CA PHE A 24 7.85 14.42 -8.83
C PHE A 24 7.28 14.78 -7.46
N PHE A 25 6.26 15.60 -7.42
CA PHE A 25 5.51 15.95 -6.23
C PHE A 25 4.03 15.70 -6.46
N ALA A 26 3.34 15.06 -5.51
CA ALA A 26 1.92 14.83 -5.55
C ALA A 26 1.24 15.36 -4.29
N LEU A 27 0.16 16.10 -4.48
CA LEU A 27 -0.77 16.49 -3.42
C LEU A 27 -2.17 16.02 -3.81
N GLN A 28 -2.80 15.24 -2.96
CA GLN A 28 -4.18 14.78 -3.14
C GLN A 28 -5.00 15.03 -1.90
N VAL A 29 -6.16 15.66 -2.10
CA VAL A 29 -7.11 16.02 -1.05
C VAL A 29 -8.45 15.37 -1.36
N ASP A 30 -9.04 14.73 -0.37
CA ASP A 30 -10.40 14.20 -0.42
C ASP A 30 -11.33 15.10 0.41
N ALA A 31 -12.38 15.62 -0.21
CA ALA A 31 -13.47 16.34 0.44
C ALA A 31 -14.70 15.44 0.54
N THR A 32 -15.28 15.38 1.71
CA THR A 32 -16.53 14.66 2.02
C THR A 32 -17.45 15.54 2.84
N GLU A 33 -18.68 15.14 3.09
CA GLU A 33 -19.59 15.84 4.02
C GLU A 33 -19.02 15.93 5.45
N ARG A 34 -18.00 15.11 5.81
CA ARG A 34 -17.36 15.09 7.13
C ARG A 34 -16.14 16.02 7.22
N GLY A 35 -15.75 16.65 6.13
CA GLY A 35 -14.61 17.55 6.07
C GLY A 35 -13.63 17.25 4.94
N VAL A 36 -12.53 17.95 4.97
CA VAL A 36 -11.44 17.88 4.00
C VAL A 36 -10.21 17.20 4.64
N VAL A 37 -9.65 16.21 3.95
CA VAL A 37 -8.52 15.43 4.45
C VAL A 37 -7.44 15.32 3.38
N VAL A 38 -6.19 15.61 3.74
CA VAL A 38 -5.04 15.31 2.90
C VAL A 38 -4.87 13.79 2.81
N ARG A 39 -4.89 13.26 1.61
CA ARG A 39 -4.79 11.83 1.36
C ARG A 39 -3.39 11.40 0.95
N ASP A 40 -2.82 12.05 -0.03
CA ASP A 40 -1.46 11.81 -0.47
C ASP A 40 -0.72 13.17 -0.49
N MET A 41 0.48 13.23 0.07
CA MET A 41 1.38 14.38 0.00
C MET A 41 2.81 13.87 0.07
N TYR A 42 3.43 13.66 -1.08
CA TYR A 42 4.76 13.08 -1.14
C TYR A 42 5.60 13.66 -2.27
N GLY A 43 6.91 13.65 -2.05
CA GLY A 43 7.92 13.83 -3.07
C GLY A 43 8.48 12.50 -3.54
N GLN A 44 8.83 12.43 -4.81
CA GLN A 44 9.53 11.30 -5.41
C GLN A 44 10.75 11.80 -6.17
N LEU A 45 11.91 11.24 -5.85
CA LEU A 45 13.15 11.46 -6.60
C LEU A 45 13.40 10.23 -7.46
N ILE A 46 13.54 10.43 -8.76
CA ILE A 46 13.78 9.35 -9.71
C ILE A 46 15.20 9.50 -10.26
N ASP A 47 15.96 8.41 -10.24
CA ASP A 47 17.30 8.38 -10.79
C ASP A 47 17.30 8.78 -12.28
N HIS A 48 18.13 9.77 -12.60
CA HIS A 48 18.20 10.32 -13.94
C HIS A 48 18.86 9.37 -14.96
N LYS A 49 19.89 8.63 -14.53
CA LYS A 49 20.74 7.86 -15.44
C LYS A 49 20.07 6.55 -15.87
N TRP A 50 19.62 5.77 -14.90
CA TRP A 50 19.04 4.44 -15.17
C TRP A 50 17.52 4.45 -15.26
N LYS A 51 16.87 5.47 -14.63
CA LYS A 51 15.41 5.61 -14.55
C LYS A 51 14.71 4.35 -14.02
N LYS A 52 15.39 3.66 -13.09
CA LYS A 52 14.93 2.40 -12.49
C LYS A 52 14.70 2.49 -11.01
N ILE A 53 15.36 3.42 -10.33
CA ILE A 53 15.30 3.57 -8.89
C ILE A 53 14.62 4.89 -8.57
N SER A 54 13.73 4.86 -7.59
CA SER A 54 13.10 6.07 -7.09
C SER A 54 12.91 6.03 -5.59
N LEU A 55 13.09 7.17 -4.94
CA LEU A 55 12.92 7.38 -3.51
C LEU A 55 11.65 8.20 -3.28
N PHE A 56 10.73 7.67 -2.51
CA PHE A 56 9.51 8.35 -2.07
C PHE A 56 9.68 8.84 -0.63
N MET A 57 9.18 10.02 -0.33
CA MET A 57 9.18 10.61 1.01
C MET A 57 7.89 11.39 1.24
N GLY A 58 7.22 11.15 2.36
CA GLY A 58 5.98 11.83 2.73
C GLY A 58 4.84 10.89 3.05
N LEU A 59 3.62 11.32 2.77
CA LEU A 59 2.37 10.61 3.03
C LEU A 59 1.88 9.93 1.75
N PHE A 60 1.88 8.61 1.72
CA PHE A 60 1.46 7.81 0.55
C PHE A 60 0.98 6.41 0.94
N ALA A 61 0.46 5.67 -0.05
CA ALA A 61 -0.06 4.33 0.16
C ALA A 61 1.06 3.34 0.54
N LYS A 62 0.81 2.53 1.56
CA LYS A 62 1.72 1.44 1.98
C LYS A 62 1.82 0.38 0.88
N PRO A 63 3.03 -0.08 0.52
CA PRO A 63 3.23 -1.07 -0.53
C PRO A 63 2.92 -2.50 -0.04
N PHE A 64 1.68 -2.78 0.31
CA PHE A 64 1.23 -4.10 0.76
C PHE A 64 -0.05 -4.50 0.05
N GLY A 65 -0.08 -5.73 -0.47
CA GLY A 65 -1.25 -6.30 -1.12
C GLY A 65 -1.63 -5.64 -2.45
N PHE A 66 -2.60 -6.21 -3.12
CA PHE A 66 -3.16 -5.66 -4.35
C PHE A 66 -4.27 -4.64 -4.06
N GLU A 67 -5.28 -5.04 -3.30
CA GLU A 67 -6.48 -4.23 -3.09
C GLU A 67 -6.19 -2.96 -2.29
N THR A 68 -5.24 -3.00 -1.34
CA THR A 68 -4.81 -1.84 -0.56
C THR A 68 -4.32 -0.71 -1.46
N ASN A 69 -3.61 -1.06 -2.55
CA ASN A 69 -3.04 -0.12 -3.51
C ASN A 69 -3.99 0.26 -4.65
N LEU A 70 -5.11 -0.43 -4.80
CA LEU A 70 -6.05 -0.17 -5.88
C LEU A 70 -6.78 1.16 -5.67
N SER A 71 -6.73 2.02 -6.69
CA SER A 71 -7.44 3.30 -6.68
C SER A 71 -8.95 3.10 -6.58
N SER A 72 -9.63 3.99 -5.86
CA SER A 72 -11.10 3.94 -5.77
C SER A 72 -11.83 4.08 -7.12
N GLY A 73 -11.21 4.74 -8.10
CA GLY A 73 -11.75 4.85 -9.46
C GLY A 73 -11.53 3.62 -10.32
N SER A 74 -10.67 2.68 -9.87
CA SER A 74 -10.36 1.44 -10.61
C SER A 74 -10.93 0.20 -9.94
N ARG A 75 -11.69 0.40 -8.84
CA ARG A 75 -12.37 -0.71 -8.15
C ARG A 75 -13.75 -0.93 -8.71
N GLU A 76 -14.11 -2.18 -8.82
CA GLU A 76 -15.44 -2.64 -9.26
C GLU A 76 -16.48 -2.41 -8.15
N SER A 77 -16.06 -2.48 -6.88
CA SER A 77 -16.90 -2.20 -5.72
C SER A 77 -16.64 -0.81 -5.16
N PRO A 78 -17.67 -0.09 -4.69
CA PRO A 78 -17.51 1.22 -4.04
C PRO A 78 -16.60 1.16 -2.81
N GLU A 79 -16.61 0.04 -2.08
CA GLU A 79 -15.80 -0.19 -0.88
C GLU A 79 -14.79 -1.31 -1.11
N ARG A 80 -13.74 -1.33 -0.28
CA ARG A 80 -12.78 -2.43 -0.22
C ARG A 80 -13.38 -3.67 0.43
N GLY A 81 -12.84 -4.82 0.13
CA GLY A 81 -13.17 -6.08 0.81
C GLY A 81 -12.96 -5.96 2.31
N ARG A 82 -13.78 -6.69 3.07
CA ARG A 82 -13.80 -6.63 4.54
C ARG A 82 -12.44 -6.88 5.17
N MET A 83 -11.65 -7.79 4.61
CA MET A 83 -10.29 -8.08 5.05
C MET A 83 -9.42 -6.82 5.03
N ASN A 84 -9.40 -6.09 3.92
CA ASN A 84 -8.60 -4.86 3.79
C ASN A 84 -9.10 -3.73 4.68
N GLN A 85 -10.42 -3.64 4.92
CA GLN A 85 -10.98 -2.66 5.84
C GLN A 85 -10.55 -2.90 7.29
N ILE A 86 -10.40 -4.16 7.70
CA ILE A 86 -10.01 -4.54 9.06
C ILE A 86 -8.49 -4.47 9.25
N LEU A 87 -7.71 -5.07 8.35
CA LEU A 87 -6.26 -5.14 8.49
C LEU A 87 -5.55 -3.83 8.16
N PHE A 88 -6.10 -3.07 7.20
CA PHE A 88 -5.53 -1.81 6.73
C PHE A 88 -6.57 -0.68 6.72
N PRO A 89 -7.18 -0.34 7.87
CA PRO A 89 -8.21 0.72 7.94
C PRO A 89 -7.68 2.06 7.45
N ARG A 90 -6.37 2.24 7.55
CA ARG A 90 -5.61 3.40 7.08
C ARG A 90 -4.55 2.92 6.11
N GLU A 91 -4.88 2.95 4.83
CA GLU A 91 -4.03 2.46 3.75
C GLU A 91 -2.80 3.34 3.47
N ARG A 92 -2.83 4.60 3.96
CA ARG A 92 -1.74 5.57 3.83
C ARG A 92 -1.03 5.75 5.16
N ASP A 93 0.26 6.06 5.04
CA ASP A 93 1.08 6.37 6.18
C ASP A 93 2.23 7.29 5.78
N MET A 94 2.78 7.99 6.74
CA MET A 94 3.98 8.79 6.53
C MET A 94 5.21 7.89 6.56
N GLY A 95 6.09 8.04 5.58
CA GLY A 95 7.26 7.19 5.49
C GLY A 95 8.22 7.57 4.38
N VAL A 96 9.21 6.70 4.22
CA VAL A 96 10.22 6.73 3.16
C VAL A 96 10.22 5.36 2.47
N MET A 97 10.23 5.34 1.15
CA MET A 97 10.20 4.09 0.40
C MET A 97 11.14 4.15 -0.80
N LEU A 98 11.97 3.12 -0.92
CA LEU A 98 12.77 2.87 -2.10
C LEU A 98 12.01 1.95 -3.05
N ASN A 99 11.91 2.38 -4.30
CA ASN A 99 11.30 1.61 -5.37
C ASN A 99 12.32 1.29 -6.44
N TYR A 100 12.35 0.04 -6.86
CA TYR A 100 12.93 -0.39 -8.14
C TYR A 100 11.78 -0.67 -9.11
N HIS A 101 11.75 0.03 -10.23
CA HIS A 101 10.83 -0.19 -11.34
C HIS A 101 11.40 0.49 -12.59
N SER A 102 11.69 -0.27 -13.62
CA SER A 102 12.19 0.28 -14.87
C SER A 102 11.13 1.15 -15.54
N LEU A 103 11.42 2.44 -15.74
CA LEU A 103 10.59 3.35 -16.55
C LEU A 103 10.90 3.22 -18.04
N LEU A 104 12.06 2.62 -18.37
CA LEU A 104 12.48 2.34 -19.73
C LEU A 104 12.06 0.90 -20.05
N ASN A 105 10.94 0.74 -20.73
CA ASN A 105 10.47 -0.59 -21.15
C ASN A 105 11.28 -1.08 -22.37
N GLN A 106 12.47 -1.61 -22.09
CA GLN A 106 13.40 -2.15 -23.09
C GLN A 106 13.09 -3.60 -23.49
N GLY A 107 12.01 -4.16 -22.94
CA GLY A 107 11.57 -5.54 -23.24
C GLY A 107 12.29 -6.62 -22.44
N ALA A 108 13.23 -6.26 -21.58
CA ALA A 108 13.94 -7.21 -20.73
C ALA A 108 13.04 -7.75 -19.61
N TRP A 109 13.31 -8.97 -19.16
CA TRP A 109 12.48 -9.61 -18.10
C TRP A 109 12.46 -8.82 -16.78
N TYR A 110 13.58 -8.16 -16.44
CA TYR A 110 13.69 -7.34 -15.23
C TYR A 110 12.90 -6.03 -15.29
N ASP A 111 12.52 -5.55 -16.48
CA ASP A 111 11.65 -4.38 -16.63
C ASP A 111 10.23 -4.65 -16.14
N LYS A 112 9.87 -5.92 -16.00
CA LYS A 112 8.56 -6.34 -15.47
C LYS A 112 8.57 -6.54 -13.96
N ILE A 113 9.74 -6.41 -13.31
CA ILE A 113 9.87 -6.53 -11.88
C ILE A 113 9.72 -5.15 -11.24
N LYS A 114 8.88 -5.07 -10.22
CA LYS A 114 8.79 -3.93 -9.33
C LYS A 114 9.08 -4.41 -7.91
N VAL A 115 10.01 -3.74 -7.23
CA VAL A 115 10.34 -3.98 -5.83
C VAL A 115 10.14 -2.69 -5.05
N SER A 116 9.44 -2.77 -3.95
CA SER A 116 9.21 -1.65 -3.04
C SER A 116 9.65 -2.07 -1.64
N VAL A 117 10.43 -1.23 -0.98
CA VAL A 117 10.85 -1.41 0.42
C VAL A 117 10.69 -0.07 1.11
N GLY A 118 9.89 0.00 2.17
CA GLY A 118 9.61 1.25 2.86
C GLY A 118 9.61 1.12 4.36
N LEU A 119 9.95 2.24 5.01
CA LEU A 119 9.84 2.49 6.44
C LEU A 119 8.69 3.47 6.67
N PHE A 120 7.78 3.12 7.56
CA PHE A 120 6.57 3.89 7.85
C PHE A 120 6.41 4.10 9.35
N ASN A 121 5.69 5.14 9.75
CA ASN A 121 5.41 5.40 11.15
C ASN A 121 4.50 4.35 11.81
N GLY A 122 3.67 3.63 11.03
CA GLY A 122 2.75 2.61 11.57
C GLY A 122 1.43 3.17 12.10
N SER A 123 1.38 4.46 12.41
CA SER A 123 0.24 5.13 13.04
C SER A 123 -0.88 5.48 12.06
N GLY A 124 -0.57 5.59 10.76
CA GLY A 124 -1.52 5.95 9.70
C GLY A 124 -1.91 7.43 9.69
N LEU A 125 -2.82 7.78 8.78
CA LEU A 125 -3.13 9.15 8.35
C LEU A 125 -3.65 10.11 9.44
N TYR A 126 -4.31 9.60 10.49
CA TYR A 126 -5.10 10.44 11.41
C TYR A 126 -4.51 10.55 12.82
N THR A 127 -3.31 10.11 13.05
CA THR A 127 -2.62 10.33 14.33
C THR A 127 -1.97 11.70 14.32
N THR A 128 -2.41 12.55 15.25
CA THR A 128 -1.89 13.91 15.44
C THR A 128 -0.48 13.92 16.06
N SER A 129 -0.09 12.83 16.68
CA SER A 129 1.25 12.61 17.23
C SER A 129 1.62 11.14 17.14
N GLU A 130 2.89 10.86 16.92
CA GLU A 130 3.43 9.53 17.06
C GLU A 130 3.38 9.12 18.54
N GLN A 131 2.62 8.07 18.85
CA GLN A 131 2.41 7.62 20.22
C GLN A 131 3.42 6.56 20.66
N ASP A 132 4.20 6.04 19.71
CA ASP A 132 5.25 5.07 19.95
C ASP A 132 6.45 5.31 19.03
N ASN A 133 7.60 4.69 19.38
CA ASN A 133 8.83 4.78 18.59
C ASN A 133 8.99 3.60 17.61
N TYR A 134 7.92 2.83 17.36
CA TYR A 134 7.99 1.68 16.48
C TYR A 134 7.82 2.13 15.03
N LYS A 135 8.64 1.55 14.15
CA LYS A 135 8.53 1.76 12.71
C LYS A 135 8.13 0.47 12.03
N ASP A 136 7.33 0.60 11.01
CA ASP A 136 6.87 -0.51 10.20
C ASP A 136 7.75 -0.63 8.97
N ILE A 137 8.28 -1.83 8.72
CA ILE A 137 8.96 -2.18 7.49
C ILE A 137 7.97 -2.90 6.59
N ILE A 138 7.75 -2.37 5.40
CA ILE A 138 6.82 -2.95 4.43
C ILE A 138 7.55 -3.18 3.12
N THR A 139 7.41 -4.38 2.59
CA THR A 139 8.08 -4.81 1.36
C THR A 139 7.06 -5.41 0.39
N ARG A 140 7.27 -5.20 -0.90
CA ARG A 140 6.50 -5.83 -1.97
C ARG A 140 7.38 -6.11 -3.18
N ILE A 141 7.33 -7.33 -3.67
CA ILE A 141 7.95 -7.75 -4.92
C ILE A 141 6.82 -8.15 -5.86
N GLN A 142 6.83 -7.61 -7.07
CA GLN A 142 5.76 -7.78 -8.03
C GLN A 142 6.36 -8.09 -9.41
N TYR A 143 5.82 -9.10 -10.08
CA TYR A 143 6.05 -9.39 -11.48
C TYR A 143 4.84 -8.96 -12.31
N LEU A 144 5.07 -8.01 -13.21
CA LEU A 144 4.02 -7.35 -13.97
C LEU A 144 3.86 -7.97 -15.36
N GLN A 145 2.65 -8.34 -15.72
CA GLN A 145 2.23 -8.66 -17.08
C GLN A 145 3.11 -9.70 -17.81
N LEU A 146 3.34 -10.86 -17.18
CA LEU A 146 3.85 -12.01 -17.88
C LEU A 146 2.85 -12.41 -19.00
N LYS A 147 3.25 -12.25 -20.24
CA LYS A 147 2.44 -12.66 -21.38
C LYS A 147 2.53 -14.18 -21.54
N LEU A 148 1.49 -14.90 -21.16
CA LEU A 148 1.35 -16.33 -21.38
C LEU A 148 0.90 -16.63 -22.82
N SER A 149 0.14 -15.70 -23.41
CA SER A 149 -0.26 -15.70 -24.82
C SER A 149 -0.52 -14.25 -25.29
N PRO A 150 -0.77 -14.00 -26.59
CA PRO A 150 -1.13 -12.66 -27.08
C PRO A 150 -2.35 -12.04 -26.37
N LYS A 151 -3.25 -12.89 -25.88
CA LYS A 151 -4.50 -12.47 -25.19
C LYS A 151 -4.46 -12.64 -23.68
N LEU A 152 -3.56 -13.47 -23.13
CA LEU A 152 -3.53 -13.83 -21.73
C LEU A 152 -2.28 -13.30 -21.05
N SER A 153 -2.45 -12.52 -19.97
CA SER A 153 -1.36 -12.02 -19.15
C SER A 153 -1.59 -12.34 -17.67
N LEU A 154 -0.49 -12.62 -16.98
CA LEU A 154 -0.43 -12.94 -15.56
C LEU A 154 0.41 -11.88 -14.85
N SER A 155 -0.05 -11.43 -13.70
CA SER A 155 0.76 -10.67 -12.73
C SER A 155 0.70 -11.37 -11.39
N ALA A 156 1.80 -11.36 -10.66
CA ALA A 156 1.88 -11.96 -9.33
C ALA A 156 2.72 -11.09 -8.42
N ALA A 157 2.43 -11.10 -7.12
CA ALA A 157 3.21 -10.39 -6.14
C ALA A 157 3.24 -11.08 -4.79
N ALA A 158 4.31 -10.80 -4.03
CA ALA A 158 4.45 -11.13 -2.63
C ALA A 158 4.70 -9.87 -1.82
N SER A 159 4.14 -9.81 -0.61
CA SER A 159 4.25 -8.68 0.29
C SER A 159 4.60 -9.14 1.69
N GLY A 160 5.44 -8.36 2.38
CA GLY A 160 5.81 -8.56 3.77
C GLY A 160 5.55 -7.27 4.57
N TYR A 161 5.07 -7.41 5.79
CA TYR A 161 4.82 -6.33 6.72
C TYR A 161 5.36 -6.74 8.09
N LEU A 162 6.29 -5.98 8.60
CA LEU A 162 6.90 -6.19 9.92
C LEU A 162 6.80 -4.87 10.68
N GLY A 163 6.06 -4.86 11.78
CA GLY A 163 5.87 -3.67 12.58
C GLY A 163 5.40 -3.99 13.98
N ALA A 164 5.05 -2.96 14.72
CA ALA A 164 4.48 -3.08 16.05
C ALA A 164 3.58 -1.89 16.35
N ILE A 165 2.66 -2.08 17.28
CA ILE A 165 1.83 -1.02 17.85
C ILE A 165 1.93 -1.05 19.37
N ARG A 166 1.71 0.09 19.97
CA ARG A 166 1.51 0.19 21.40
C ARG A 166 0.06 -0.14 21.76
N SER A 167 -0.15 -1.06 22.68
CA SER A 167 -1.49 -1.39 23.16
C SER A 167 -2.08 -0.22 23.94
N ASN A 168 -3.27 0.19 23.58
CA ASN A 168 -4.08 1.14 24.34
C ASN A 168 -5.20 0.46 25.13
N ASN A 169 -5.28 -0.86 25.06
CA ASN A 169 -6.35 -1.65 25.68
C ASN A 169 -5.79 -2.57 26.78
N GLU A 170 -6.58 -2.75 27.83
CA GLU A 170 -6.30 -3.74 28.89
C GLU A 170 -6.49 -5.16 28.37
N GLN A 171 -7.41 -5.35 27.43
CA GLN A 171 -7.73 -6.65 26.86
C GLN A 171 -6.87 -6.96 25.64
N VAL A 172 -6.09 -8.03 25.72
CA VAL A 172 -5.25 -8.55 24.65
C VAL A 172 -5.66 -9.97 24.31
N TYR A 173 -5.86 -10.24 23.03
CA TYR A 173 -6.19 -11.57 22.52
C TYR A 173 -4.93 -12.26 21.98
N LYS A 174 -4.75 -13.52 22.31
CA LYS A 174 -3.69 -14.37 21.78
C LYS A 174 -4.28 -15.65 21.21
N PHE A 175 -3.86 -16.01 20.02
CA PHE A 175 -4.21 -17.28 19.43
C PHE A 175 -3.23 -18.36 19.91
N LYS A 176 -3.71 -19.37 20.63
CA LYS A 176 -2.97 -20.55 21.05
C LYS A 176 -3.47 -21.78 20.30
N ASN A 177 -2.72 -22.87 20.32
CA ASN A 177 -3.11 -24.13 19.66
C ASN A 177 -4.48 -24.66 20.10
N THR A 178 -4.93 -24.27 21.29
CA THR A 178 -6.22 -24.63 21.90
C THR A 178 -7.36 -23.63 21.60
N GLY A 179 -7.08 -22.56 20.82
CA GLY A 179 -8.06 -21.52 20.48
C GLY A 179 -7.66 -20.13 20.90
N LEU A 180 -8.62 -19.21 20.86
CA LEU A 180 -8.43 -17.80 21.23
C LEU A 180 -8.42 -17.68 22.76
N SER A 181 -7.33 -17.16 23.31
CA SER A 181 -7.24 -16.80 24.74
C SER A 181 -7.18 -15.28 24.86
N SER A 182 -7.84 -14.71 25.86
CA SER A 182 -7.77 -13.28 26.20
C SER A 182 -7.16 -13.10 27.58
N THR A 183 -6.38 -12.02 27.73
CA THR A 183 -5.94 -11.51 29.02
C THR A 183 -6.46 -10.10 29.19
N ASN A 184 -7.07 -9.83 30.34
CA ASN A 184 -7.60 -8.50 30.67
C ASN A 184 -6.83 -7.98 31.91
N GLU A 185 -5.79 -7.20 31.66
CA GLU A 185 -4.90 -6.68 32.69
C GLU A 185 -4.52 -5.23 32.35
N THR A 186 -4.54 -4.36 33.35
CA THR A 186 -4.07 -2.96 33.20
C THR A 186 -2.60 -2.90 32.72
N SER A 187 -1.81 -3.91 33.08
CA SER A 187 -0.43 -4.09 32.64
C SER A 187 -0.29 -4.29 31.10
N ASN A 188 -1.38 -4.54 30.38
CA ASN A 188 -1.36 -4.64 28.92
C ASN A 188 -1.31 -3.28 28.23
N ILE A 189 -1.73 -2.20 28.91
CA ILE A 189 -1.61 -0.84 28.39
C ILE A 189 -0.14 -0.48 28.24
N GLY A 190 0.24 0.04 27.10
CA GLY A 190 1.61 0.40 26.76
C GLY A 190 2.51 -0.74 26.31
N LYS A 191 2.07 -2.00 26.39
CA LYS A 191 2.84 -3.12 25.87
C LYS A 191 2.97 -3.05 24.34
N ARG A 192 4.12 -3.51 23.85
CA ARG A 192 4.36 -3.71 22.43
C ARG A 192 3.56 -4.92 21.94
N ILE A 193 2.80 -4.73 20.87
CA ILE A 193 2.12 -5.81 20.14
C ILE A 193 2.71 -5.86 18.74
N ASP A 194 3.27 -7.00 18.37
CA ASP A 194 3.82 -7.21 17.05
C ASP A 194 2.71 -7.26 16.00
N ARG A 195 2.96 -6.62 14.86
CA ARG A 195 2.11 -6.62 13.68
C ARG A 195 2.91 -7.19 12.51
N LYS A 196 2.56 -8.41 12.12
CA LYS A 196 3.29 -9.14 11.10
C LYS A 196 2.31 -9.74 10.11
N TYR A 197 2.46 -9.39 8.82
CA TYR A 197 1.64 -9.94 7.75
C TYR A 197 2.52 -10.41 6.59
N TYR A 198 2.09 -11.49 5.97
CA TYR A 198 2.62 -11.99 4.72
C TYR A 198 1.46 -12.08 3.74
N GLY A 199 1.63 -11.53 2.56
CA GLY A 199 0.61 -11.51 1.52
C GLY A 199 1.15 -12.04 0.20
N ALA A 200 0.28 -12.68 -0.57
CA ALA A 200 0.53 -13.03 -1.96
C ALA A 200 -0.72 -12.69 -2.78
N ASP A 201 -0.53 -12.19 -3.98
CA ASP A 201 -1.62 -11.92 -4.90
C ASP A 201 -1.28 -12.33 -6.33
N ILE A 202 -2.33 -12.67 -7.08
CA ILE A 202 -2.26 -13.08 -8.47
C ILE A 202 -3.39 -12.44 -9.26
N GLN A 203 -3.09 -12.01 -10.48
CA GLN A 203 -4.05 -11.39 -11.39
C GLN A 203 -3.90 -12.02 -12.77
N LEU A 204 -4.96 -12.59 -13.28
CA LEU A 204 -5.05 -13.16 -14.61
C LEU A 204 -5.97 -12.31 -15.47
N LYS A 205 -5.46 -11.77 -16.57
CA LYS A 205 -6.19 -10.89 -17.48
C LYS A 205 -6.27 -11.49 -18.87
N LEU A 206 -7.49 -11.73 -19.36
CA LEU A 206 -7.81 -12.24 -20.68
C LEU A 206 -8.40 -11.12 -21.54
N LYS A 207 -7.78 -10.84 -22.69
CA LYS A 207 -8.29 -9.90 -23.70
C LYS A 207 -9.15 -10.66 -24.71
N HIS A 208 -10.31 -10.10 -25.03
CA HIS A 208 -11.22 -10.61 -26.07
C HIS A 208 -11.72 -9.46 -26.96
N ALA A 209 -12.44 -9.76 -28.03
CA ALA A 209 -12.82 -8.76 -29.04
C ALA A 209 -13.67 -7.61 -28.51
N TRP A 210 -14.47 -7.85 -27.47
CA TRP A 210 -15.39 -6.89 -26.86
C TRP A 210 -14.91 -6.36 -25.49
N GLY A 211 -13.65 -6.65 -25.06
CA GLY A 211 -13.10 -6.10 -23.83
C GLY A 211 -12.04 -6.98 -23.18
N ALA A 212 -12.02 -7.00 -21.87
CA ALA A 212 -11.13 -7.84 -21.09
C ALA A 212 -11.82 -8.38 -19.82
N SER A 213 -11.57 -9.65 -19.53
CA SER A 213 -11.94 -10.29 -18.26
C SER A 213 -10.72 -10.38 -17.35
N GLU A 214 -10.91 -10.18 -16.06
CA GLU A 214 -9.84 -10.27 -15.07
C GLU A 214 -10.29 -11.06 -13.84
N ILE A 215 -9.47 -12.03 -13.44
CA ILE A 215 -9.63 -12.78 -12.20
C ILE A 215 -8.48 -12.39 -11.27
N ARG A 216 -8.80 -12.09 -10.02
CA ARG A 216 -7.84 -11.69 -8.99
C ARG A 216 -8.02 -12.55 -7.76
N GLY A 217 -6.90 -12.94 -7.15
CA GLY A 217 -6.86 -13.60 -5.87
C GLY A 217 -5.82 -12.94 -4.97
N GLU A 218 -6.16 -12.71 -3.71
CA GLU A 218 -5.26 -12.19 -2.70
C GLU A 218 -5.39 -13.02 -1.43
N PHE A 219 -4.26 -13.41 -0.87
CA PHE A 219 -4.15 -14.15 0.38
C PHE A 219 -3.27 -13.39 1.36
N ILE A 220 -3.73 -13.22 2.59
CA ILE A 220 -2.99 -12.57 3.67
C ILE A 220 -3.03 -13.46 4.90
N LYS A 221 -1.86 -13.66 5.51
CA LYS A 221 -1.69 -14.36 6.79
C LYS A 221 -0.87 -13.49 7.72
N GLY A 222 -1.25 -13.43 9.00
CA GLY A 222 -0.47 -12.67 9.97
C GLY A 222 -1.09 -12.61 11.35
N VAL A 223 -0.49 -11.75 12.17
CA VAL A 223 -0.89 -11.45 13.55
C VAL A 223 -0.86 -9.94 13.77
N GLN A 224 -1.78 -9.50 14.61
CA GLN A 224 -1.91 -8.11 15.06
C GLN A 224 -2.39 -8.06 16.49
#